data_721a7b2bb3b110973e0a9000b1c402e7
#
_entry.id   721a7b2bb3b110973e0a9000b1c402e7
#
_cell.length_a   1.000
_cell.length_b   1.000
_cell.length_c   1.000
_cell.angle_alpha   90.00
_cell.angle_beta   90.00
_cell.angle_gamma   90.00
#
_symmetry.space_group_name_H-M   'P 1'
#
loop_
_entity.id
_entity.type
_entity.pdbx_description
1 polymer ?
#
loop_
_entity_poly.entity_id
_entity_poly.type
_entity_poly.pdbx_seq_one_letter_code
_entity_poly.pdbx_strand_id
1 'polypeptide(L)'
;MSEPIDDEPVLLTEDIGAVRRLTMNRPKALNALNGDLMDALMAALDDAAADEGVRALILRGAGRAFCAGYDLAEDASDGEMDSREWHRVLEKDNLRMLRFTEHPKPVIAQVHSYCLAGGTDLMLACDLAVVADDSYFGYVDIRFGSGVVSMFLPWVVGVRKAKELLFTGEDRIPATEALRIGLVNTVVPRDELDGAALALAQDIAKNEPFVVQTSKRAVNRAWEVAGFRAAMDANTELDTMIETANLPQRDEFRRITKEQGLKAAIAWRDARFRGEKA
;
A
#
# COMPACT_ATOMS: atom_id res chain seq x y z
N MET A 1 -7.69 35.02 2.42
CA MET A 1 -8.25 34.21 3.51
C MET A 1 -7.60 32.85 3.36
N SER A 2 -6.63 32.55 4.22
CA SER A 2 -6.00 31.23 4.27
C SER A 2 -7.05 30.21 4.71
N GLU A 3 -7.24 29.14 3.93
CA GLU A 3 -8.04 27.99 4.36
C GLU A 3 -7.49 27.49 5.71
N PRO A 4 -8.37 27.03 6.62
CA PRO A 4 -7.90 26.43 7.87
C PRO A 4 -7.02 25.24 7.52
N ILE A 5 -5.79 25.26 8.02
CA ILE A 5 -4.89 24.11 8.04
C ILE A 5 -5.67 23.02 8.78
N ASP A 6 -5.93 21.88 8.14
CA ASP A 6 -6.50 20.70 8.79
C ASP A 6 -5.49 20.28 9.87
N ASP A 7 -5.77 20.64 11.11
CA ASP A 7 -4.89 20.46 12.29
C ASP A 7 -4.97 19.00 12.81
N GLU A 8 -5.64 18.11 12.08
CA GLU A 8 -5.76 16.70 12.45
C GLU A 8 -4.52 15.92 12.02
N PRO A 9 -3.99 15.06 12.93
CA PRO A 9 -2.81 14.26 12.60
C PRO A 9 -3.10 13.34 11.40
N VAL A 10 -2.09 13.15 10.52
CA VAL A 10 -2.19 12.31 9.32
C VAL A 10 -2.32 10.82 9.64
N LEU A 11 -2.01 10.43 10.88
CA LEU A 11 -2.15 9.08 11.42
C LEU A 11 -2.78 9.16 12.81
N LEU A 12 -3.83 8.37 13.03
CA LEU A 12 -4.46 8.22 14.34
C LEU A 12 -4.06 6.89 14.94
N THR A 13 -3.75 6.88 16.23
CA THR A 13 -3.35 5.67 16.97
C THR A 13 -4.32 5.44 18.13
N GLU A 14 -4.81 4.20 18.27
CA GLU A 14 -5.73 3.79 19.33
C GLU A 14 -5.33 2.40 19.84
N ASP A 15 -5.29 2.22 21.15
CA ASP A 15 -5.05 0.92 21.78
C ASP A 15 -6.37 0.30 22.27
N ILE A 16 -6.65 -0.93 21.80
CA ILE A 16 -7.82 -1.71 22.17
C ILE A 16 -7.33 -3.00 22.85
N GLY A 17 -7.13 -2.92 24.15
CA GLY A 17 -6.44 -3.97 24.90
C GLY A 17 -5.00 -4.13 24.40
N ALA A 18 -4.62 -5.31 23.95
CA ALA A 18 -3.28 -5.59 23.40
C ALA A 18 -3.17 -5.38 21.88
N VAL A 19 -4.15 -4.75 21.26
CA VAL A 19 -4.17 -4.45 19.82
C VAL A 19 -4.03 -2.96 19.59
N ARG A 20 -3.01 -2.54 18.84
CA ARG A 20 -2.83 -1.15 18.39
C ARG A 20 -3.43 -0.97 17.01
N ARG A 21 -4.35 -0.03 16.89
CA ARG A 21 -4.98 0.36 15.63
C ARG A 21 -4.34 1.63 15.10
N LEU A 22 -3.81 1.56 13.89
CA LEU A 22 -3.24 2.66 13.13
C LEU A 22 -4.23 3.03 12.02
N THR A 23 -4.74 4.27 12.05
CA THR A 23 -5.69 4.76 11.04
C THR A 23 -5.02 5.86 10.22
N MET A 24 -4.73 5.59 8.95
CA MET A 24 -4.30 6.60 7.98
C MET A 24 -5.41 7.65 7.86
N ASN A 25 -5.11 8.91 8.13
CA ASN A 25 -6.10 9.98 8.27
C ASN A 25 -5.89 11.12 7.26
N ARG A 26 -5.88 10.75 5.98
CA ARG A 26 -5.90 11.68 4.83
C ARG A 26 -7.10 11.38 3.92
N PRO A 27 -8.35 11.39 4.44
CA PRO A 27 -9.52 10.90 3.70
C PRO A 27 -9.84 11.73 2.45
N LYS A 28 -9.49 13.03 2.42
CA LYS A 28 -9.65 13.91 1.25
C LYS A 28 -8.76 13.49 0.09
N ALA A 29 -7.57 12.94 0.38
CA ALA A 29 -6.62 12.37 -0.58
C ALA A 29 -6.74 10.85 -0.71
N LEU A 30 -7.83 10.22 -0.25
CA LEU A 30 -8.03 8.77 -0.24
C LEU A 30 -6.86 8.01 0.43
N ASN A 31 -6.29 8.60 1.49
CA ASN A 31 -5.15 8.09 2.23
C ASN A 31 -3.91 7.81 1.35
N ALA A 32 -3.70 8.63 0.31
CA ALA A 32 -2.51 8.56 -0.53
C ALA A 32 -1.24 8.75 0.32
N LEU A 33 -0.21 7.94 -0.01
CA LEU A 33 1.05 7.86 0.71
C LEU A 33 1.94 9.05 0.33
N ASN A 34 2.02 10.03 1.21
CA ASN A 34 2.99 11.13 1.14
C ASN A 34 4.07 10.99 2.22
N GLY A 35 5.07 11.86 2.17
CA GLY A 35 6.19 11.86 3.11
C GLY A 35 5.74 11.86 4.56
N ASP A 36 4.82 12.75 4.92
CA ASP A 36 4.32 12.92 6.30
C ASP A 36 3.61 11.67 6.84
N LEU A 37 2.73 11.06 6.02
CA LEU A 37 2.03 9.84 6.41
C LEU A 37 3.00 8.67 6.57
N MET A 38 3.95 8.54 5.63
CA MET A 38 4.94 7.45 5.70
C MET A 38 5.86 7.60 6.92
N ASP A 39 6.30 8.82 7.24
CA ASP A 39 7.13 9.06 8.41
C ASP A 39 6.35 8.82 9.72
N ALA A 40 5.08 9.22 9.78
CA ALA A 40 4.19 8.93 10.90
C ALA A 40 3.96 7.41 11.09
N LEU A 41 3.78 6.66 10.00
CA LEU A 41 3.66 5.20 10.02
C LEU A 41 4.95 4.55 10.55
N MET A 42 6.13 4.99 10.09
CA MET A 42 7.42 4.46 10.58
C MET A 42 7.58 4.70 12.07
N ALA A 43 7.29 5.91 12.56
CA ALA A 43 7.34 6.23 13.99
C ALA A 43 6.37 5.37 14.81
N ALA A 44 5.15 5.17 14.31
CA ALA A 44 4.14 4.34 14.98
C ALA A 44 4.53 2.84 15.04
N LEU A 45 5.20 2.33 14.00
CA LEU A 45 5.76 0.98 14.00
C LEU A 45 6.88 0.83 15.05
N ASP A 46 7.79 1.82 15.13
CA ASP A 46 8.86 1.79 16.13
C ASP A 46 8.30 1.83 17.57
N ASP A 47 7.33 2.70 17.83
CA ASP A 47 6.66 2.79 19.12
C ASP A 47 5.93 1.48 19.46
N ALA A 48 5.17 0.93 18.50
CA ALA A 48 4.50 -0.35 18.69
C ALA A 48 5.48 -1.53 18.91
N ALA A 49 6.66 -1.50 18.29
CA ALA A 49 7.67 -2.54 18.49
C ALA A 49 8.22 -2.51 19.93
N ALA A 50 8.42 -1.32 20.49
CA ALA A 50 8.97 -1.11 21.82
C ALA A 50 7.95 -1.34 22.96
N ASP A 51 6.66 -1.20 22.70
CA ASP A 51 5.60 -1.29 23.71
C ASP A 51 5.23 -2.76 24.00
N GLU A 52 5.62 -3.30 25.14
CA GLU A 52 5.31 -4.69 25.55
C GLU A 52 3.81 -4.97 25.72
N GLY A 53 2.98 -3.94 25.92
CA GLY A 53 1.52 -4.05 25.99
C GLY A 53 0.86 -4.35 24.65
N VAL A 54 1.51 -3.97 23.54
CA VAL A 54 1.01 -4.21 22.17
C VAL A 54 1.47 -5.59 21.69
N ARG A 55 0.54 -6.40 21.17
CA ARG A 55 0.80 -7.75 20.66
C ARG A 55 0.47 -7.94 19.18
N ALA A 56 -0.43 -7.13 18.63
CA ALA A 56 -0.79 -7.10 17.22
C ALA A 56 -1.17 -5.69 16.79
N LEU A 57 -1.03 -5.39 15.49
CA LEU A 57 -1.39 -4.12 14.89
C LEU A 57 -2.50 -4.32 13.86
N ILE A 58 -3.39 -3.32 13.75
CA ILE A 58 -4.34 -3.19 12.66
C ILE A 58 -4.02 -1.90 11.93
N LEU A 59 -3.78 -1.96 10.61
CA LEU A 59 -3.64 -0.81 9.73
C LEU A 59 -4.92 -0.63 8.92
N ARG A 60 -5.52 0.58 8.96
CA ARG A 60 -6.71 0.90 8.19
C ARG A 60 -6.68 2.32 7.63
N GLY A 61 -7.60 2.64 6.72
CA GLY A 61 -7.80 3.99 6.21
C GLY A 61 -9.03 4.66 6.82
N ALA A 62 -8.98 5.96 7.05
CA ALA A 62 -10.13 6.77 7.36
C ALA A 62 -10.95 7.10 6.09
N GLY A 63 -12.25 7.35 6.25
CA GLY A 63 -13.12 7.79 5.17
C GLY A 63 -13.51 6.67 4.20
N ARG A 64 -13.43 6.95 2.89
CA ARG A 64 -14.04 6.11 1.86
C ARG A 64 -13.06 5.16 1.13
N ALA A 65 -11.81 5.07 1.56
CA ALA A 65 -10.80 4.19 0.93
C ALA A 65 -9.79 3.71 1.95
N PHE A 66 -9.22 2.54 1.72
CA PHE A 66 -8.03 2.12 2.45
C PHE A 66 -6.85 3.01 2.06
N CYS A 67 -6.40 2.94 0.80
CA CYS A 67 -5.30 3.74 0.27
C CYS A 67 -5.31 3.74 -1.26
N ALA A 68 -5.12 4.91 -1.89
CA ALA A 68 -5.10 5.05 -3.35
C ALA A 68 -3.71 4.94 -3.99
N GLY A 69 -2.66 4.66 -3.20
CA GLY A 69 -1.27 4.60 -3.64
C GLY A 69 -0.46 5.81 -3.25
N TYR A 70 0.68 6.02 -3.91
CA TYR A 70 1.53 7.20 -3.67
C TYR A 70 0.84 8.50 -4.10
N ASP A 71 1.20 9.60 -3.43
CA ASP A 71 0.56 10.90 -3.65
C ASP A 71 1.09 11.58 -4.91
N LEU A 72 0.38 11.44 -6.02
CA LEU A 72 0.75 12.02 -7.30
C LEU A 72 0.80 13.56 -7.31
N ALA A 73 0.25 14.24 -6.30
CA ALA A 73 0.35 15.68 -6.18
C ALA A 73 1.70 16.11 -5.60
N GLU A 74 2.32 15.29 -4.76
CA GLU A 74 3.67 15.48 -4.26
C GLU A 74 4.69 15.25 -5.38
N ASP A 75 4.55 14.17 -6.16
CA ASP A 75 5.41 13.87 -7.32
C ASP A 75 5.39 14.98 -8.40
N ALA A 76 4.27 15.67 -8.57
CA ALA A 76 4.16 16.74 -9.56
C ALA A 76 4.88 18.04 -9.15
N SER A 77 5.29 18.19 -7.89
CA SER A 77 5.95 19.38 -7.34
C SER A 77 7.48 19.37 -7.48
N ASP A 78 8.09 18.18 -7.64
CA ASP A 78 9.53 17.97 -7.49
C ASP A 78 10.26 17.96 -8.84
N GLY A 79 10.10 18.73 -9.76
CA GLY A 79 10.97 18.91 -10.92
C GLY A 79 11.43 17.60 -11.62
N GLU A 80 12.37 17.70 -12.56
CA GLU A 80 12.98 16.52 -13.17
C GLU A 80 14.06 15.95 -12.24
N MET A 81 13.76 14.85 -11.53
CA MET A 81 14.76 14.10 -10.77
C MET A 81 15.67 13.29 -11.71
N ASP A 82 16.97 13.25 -11.38
CA ASP A 82 17.90 12.36 -12.06
C ASP A 82 17.78 10.90 -11.60
N SER A 83 18.49 9.98 -12.24
CA SER A 83 18.40 8.56 -11.92
C SER A 83 18.88 8.21 -10.50
N ARG A 84 19.79 9.00 -9.92
CA ARG A 84 20.28 8.78 -8.54
C ARG A 84 19.27 9.26 -7.53
N GLU A 85 18.57 10.33 -7.83
CA GLU A 85 17.50 10.88 -7.00
C GLU A 85 16.30 9.93 -6.99
N TRP A 86 15.87 9.47 -8.16
CA TRP A 86 14.82 8.44 -8.27
C TRP A 86 15.19 7.16 -7.52
N HIS A 87 16.40 6.65 -7.72
CA HIS A 87 16.84 5.44 -7.02
C HIS A 87 16.74 5.60 -5.49
N ARG A 88 17.17 6.75 -4.95
CA ARG A 88 17.09 7.01 -3.49
C ARG A 88 15.64 7.07 -2.97
N VAL A 89 14.74 7.68 -3.75
CA VAL A 89 13.31 7.75 -3.39
C VAL A 89 12.71 6.36 -3.38
N LEU A 90 12.86 5.61 -4.45
CA LEU A 90 12.32 4.25 -4.60
C LEU A 90 12.90 3.27 -3.57
N GLU A 91 14.21 3.35 -3.30
CA GLU A 91 14.88 2.56 -2.26
C GLU A 91 14.29 2.89 -0.88
N LYS A 92 14.14 4.18 -0.54
CA LYS A 92 13.55 4.63 0.73
C LYS A 92 12.13 4.09 0.89
N ASP A 93 11.31 4.18 -0.15
CA ASP A 93 9.92 3.72 -0.09
C ASP A 93 9.82 2.21 -0.03
N ASN A 94 10.65 1.48 -0.78
CA ASN A 94 10.74 0.03 -0.67
C ASN A 94 11.17 -0.41 0.74
N LEU A 95 12.17 0.24 1.33
CA LEU A 95 12.60 -0.03 2.71
C LEU A 95 11.48 0.25 3.73
N ARG A 96 10.69 1.31 3.53
CA ARG A 96 9.53 1.61 4.39
C ARG A 96 8.45 0.52 4.31
N MET A 97 8.17 -0.02 3.11
CA MET A 97 7.25 -1.15 2.96
C MET A 97 7.77 -2.40 3.69
N LEU A 98 9.05 -2.71 3.56
CA LEU A 98 9.67 -3.85 4.24
C LEU A 98 9.61 -3.75 5.77
N ARG A 99 9.50 -2.55 6.35
CA ARG A 99 9.33 -2.36 7.79
C ARG A 99 8.04 -3.01 8.32
N PHE A 100 6.97 -3.08 7.54
CA PHE A 100 5.74 -3.78 7.92
C PHE A 100 5.97 -5.30 7.95
N THR A 101 6.60 -5.85 6.92
CA THR A 101 6.93 -7.28 6.84
C THR A 101 7.89 -7.70 7.96
N GLU A 102 8.91 -6.89 8.23
CA GLU A 102 9.95 -7.17 9.24
C GLU A 102 9.54 -6.79 10.66
N HIS A 103 8.41 -6.11 10.85
CA HIS A 103 7.93 -5.71 12.17
C HIS A 103 7.80 -6.93 13.10
N PRO A 104 8.30 -6.87 14.36
CA PRO A 104 8.31 -8.04 15.23
C PRO A 104 6.91 -8.57 15.55
N LYS A 105 5.90 -7.70 15.58
CA LYS A 105 4.52 -8.07 15.89
C LYS A 105 3.71 -8.19 14.62
N PRO A 106 2.69 -9.07 14.57
CA PRO A 106 1.80 -9.19 13.40
C PRO A 106 1.09 -7.89 13.09
N VAL A 107 1.03 -7.57 11.78
CA VAL A 107 0.30 -6.41 11.24
C VAL A 107 -0.81 -6.92 10.34
N ILE A 108 -2.04 -6.49 10.59
CA ILE A 108 -3.24 -6.86 9.84
C ILE A 108 -3.70 -5.64 9.06
N ALA A 109 -3.80 -5.76 7.74
CA ALA A 109 -4.47 -4.76 6.92
C ALA A 109 -5.99 -4.96 7.01
N GLN A 110 -6.70 -3.93 7.45
CA GLN A 110 -8.15 -3.84 7.45
C GLN A 110 -8.58 -2.98 6.27
N VAL A 111 -8.96 -3.62 5.17
CA VAL A 111 -9.14 -2.97 3.87
C VAL A 111 -10.61 -2.77 3.54
N HIS A 112 -10.94 -1.60 3.02
CA HIS A 112 -12.25 -1.30 2.50
C HIS A 112 -12.17 -0.45 1.23
N SER A 113 -13.13 -0.63 0.35
CA SER A 113 -13.28 0.13 -0.89
C SER A 113 -11.97 0.11 -1.72
N TYR A 114 -11.36 1.23 -2.01
CA TYR A 114 -10.19 1.29 -2.89
C TYR A 114 -8.89 0.96 -2.15
N CYS A 115 -8.12 0.01 -2.72
CA CYS A 115 -6.76 -0.36 -2.34
C CYS A 115 -5.96 -0.49 -3.63
N LEU A 116 -5.30 0.59 -4.07
CA LEU A 116 -4.72 0.69 -5.41
C LEU A 116 -3.24 1.05 -5.35
N ALA A 117 -2.49 0.63 -6.36
CA ALA A 117 -1.09 1.02 -6.55
C ALA A 117 -0.24 0.71 -5.29
N GLY A 118 0.56 1.66 -4.81
CA GLY A 118 1.31 1.54 -3.56
C GLY A 118 0.45 1.22 -2.33
N GLY A 119 -0.87 1.47 -2.37
CA GLY A 119 -1.81 1.01 -1.33
C GLY A 119 -1.98 -0.51 -1.33
N THR A 120 -1.94 -1.16 -2.50
CA THR A 120 -1.92 -2.62 -2.60
C THR A 120 -0.59 -3.17 -2.09
N ASP A 121 0.53 -2.51 -2.39
CA ASP A 121 1.85 -2.91 -1.86
C ASP A 121 1.89 -2.78 -0.33
N LEU A 122 1.34 -1.69 0.22
CA LEU A 122 1.23 -1.51 1.68
C LEU A 122 0.40 -2.61 2.34
N MET A 123 -0.72 -3.00 1.73
CA MET A 123 -1.52 -4.13 2.20
C MET A 123 -0.72 -5.44 2.15
N LEU A 124 0.00 -5.69 1.05
CA LEU A 124 0.82 -6.89 0.88
C LEU A 124 2.05 -6.93 1.79
N ALA A 125 2.55 -5.78 2.22
CA ALA A 125 3.61 -5.68 3.21
C ALA A 125 3.15 -6.05 4.62
N CYS A 126 1.84 -5.98 4.90
CA CYS A 126 1.25 -6.51 6.13
C CYS A 126 1.23 -8.04 6.12
N ASP A 127 1.13 -8.66 7.30
CA ASP A 127 1.14 -10.13 7.43
C ASP A 127 -0.17 -10.78 6.96
N LEU A 128 -1.30 -10.09 7.21
CA LEU A 128 -2.65 -10.58 6.95
C LEU A 128 -3.52 -9.45 6.41
N ALA A 129 -4.55 -9.80 5.65
CA ALA A 129 -5.53 -8.86 5.14
C ALA A 129 -6.96 -9.37 5.39
N VAL A 130 -7.74 -8.60 6.14
CA VAL A 130 -9.19 -8.75 6.29
C VAL A 130 -9.83 -7.61 5.50
N VAL A 131 -10.71 -7.95 4.57
CA VAL A 131 -11.22 -6.97 3.61
C VAL A 131 -12.73 -6.98 3.54
N ALA A 132 -13.31 -5.82 3.27
CA ALA A 132 -14.74 -5.70 3.01
C ALA A 132 -15.09 -6.24 1.62
N ASP A 133 -16.30 -6.73 1.45
CA ASP A 133 -16.83 -7.24 0.18
C ASP A 133 -16.96 -6.17 -0.92
N ASP A 134 -17.01 -4.89 -0.53
CA ASP A 134 -17.00 -3.73 -1.42
C ASP A 134 -15.59 -3.29 -1.87
N SER A 135 -14.55 -4.05 -1.52
CA SER A 135 -13.16 -3.67 -1.81
C SER A 135 -12.75 -4.00 -3.24
N TYR A 136 -11.91 -3.12 -3.78
CA TYR A 136 -11.28 -3.26 -5.11
C TYR A 136 -9.77 -3.05 -4.99
N PHE A 137 -9.03 -3.91 -5.69
CA PHE A 137 -7.57 -3.86 -5.73
C PHE A 137 -7.09 -3.59 -7.15
N GLY A 138 -5.88 -3.05 -7.29
CA GLY A 138 -5.33 -2.85 -8.63
C GLY A 138 -3.96 -2.21 -8.67
N TYR A 139 -3.33 -2.35 -9.85
CA TYR A 139 -2.03 -1.78 -10.19
C TYR A 139 -2.17 -0.81 -11.35
N VAL A 140 -2.59 0.40 -11.03
CA VAL A 140 -2.91 1.44 -12.04
C VAL A 140 -1.70 2.23 -12.52
N ASP A 141 -0.55 2.07 -11.88
CA ASP A 141 0.68 2.84 -12.15
C ASP A 141 1.15 2.64 -13.59
N ILE A 142 1.11 1.41 -14.09
CA ILE A 142 1.51 1.08 -15.46
C ILE A 142 0.68 1.81 -16.53
N ARG A 143 -0.53 2.25 -16.19
CA ARG A 143 -1.42 2.93 -17.15
C ARG A 143 -0.94 4.31 -17.56
N PHE A 144 -0.08 4.94 -16.77
CA PHE A 144 0.53 6.23 -17.08
C PHE A 144 2.05 6.16 -17.16
N GLY A 145 2.63 4.96 -17.14
CA GLY A 145 4.06 4.75 -17.37
C GLY A 145 4.90 4.83 -16.10
N SER A 146 4.34 4.55 -14.94
CA SER A 146 5.07 4.37 -13.70
C SER A 146 5.26 2.90 -13.37
N GLY A 147 6.29 2.56 -12.59
CA GLY A 147 6.55 1.20 -12.15
C GLY A 147 5.85 0.84 -10.84
N VAL A 148 6.25 -0.27 -10.25
CA VAL A 148 5.76 -0.77 -8.98
C VAL A 148 6.90 -0.73 -7.98
N VAL A 149 6.79 0.10 -6.96
CA VAL A 149 7.85 0.37 -5.97
C VAL A 149 8.28 -0.89 -5.23
N SER A 150 7.32 -1.70 -4.79
CA SER A 150 7.60 -2.91 -4.00
C SER A 150 6.96 -4.15 -4.61
N MET A 151 7.77 -5.07 -5.12
CA MET A 151 7.33 -6.23 -5.90
C MET A 151 6.92 -7.42 -5.01
N PHE A 152 5.93 -7.21 -4.13
CA PHE A 152 5.35 -8.28 -3.30
C PHE A 152 4.47 -9.25 -4.09
N LEU A 153 3.79 -8.75 -5.11
CA LEU A 153 2.71 -9.45 -5.80
C LEU A 153 3.06 -10.87 -6.27
N PRO A 154 4.20 -11.13 -6.96
CA PRO A 154 4.54 -12.47 -7.44
C PRO A 154 4.79 -13.48 -6.32
N TRP A 155 5.14 -13.03 -5.11
CA TRP A 155 5.35 -13.86 -3.94
C TRP A 155 4.05 -14.32 -3.30
N VAL A 156 2.98 -13.55 -3.48
CA VAL A 156 1.67 -13.83 -2.89
C VAL A 156 0.76 -14.58 -3.86
N VAL A 157 0.59 -14.09 -5.09
CA VAL A 157 -0.36 -14.68 -6.06
C VAL A 157 0.30 -15.56 -7.12
N GLY A 158 1.63 -15.69 -7.07
CA GLY A 158 2.42 -16.41 -8.06
C GLY A 158 2.68 -15.61 -9.33
N VAL A 159 3.75 -15.99 -10.05
CA VAL A 159 4.31 -15.21 -11.16
C VAL A 159 3.33 -14.97 -12.31
N ARG A 160 2.48 -15.96 -12.65
CA ARG A 160 1.55 -15.83 -13.78
C ARG A 160 0.44 -14.83 -13.51
N LYS A 161 -0.16 -14.90 -12.32
CA LYS A 161 -1.23 -13.96 -11.93
C LYS A 161 -0.66 -12.56 -11.72
N ALA A 162 0.51 -12.44 -11.13
CA ALA A 162 1.19 -11.15 -11.00
C ALA A 162 1.41 -10.48 -12.36
N LYS A 163 1.92 -11.22 -13.37
CA LYS A 163 2.08 -10.70 -14.73
C LYS A 163 0.76 -10.27 -15.37
N GLU A 164 -0.30 -11.07 -15.22
CA GLU A 164 -1.62 -10.72 -15.74
C GLU A 164 -2.10 -9.38 -15.15
N LEU A 165 -2.07 -9.23 -13.84
CA LEU A 165 -2.53 -8.02 -13.15
C LEU A 165 -1.69 -6.79 -13.49
N LEU A 166 -0.36 -6.94 -13.49
CA LEU A 166 0.56 -5.85 -13.83
C LEU A 166 0.45 -5.44 -15.31
N PHE A 167 0.44 -6.40 -16.25
CA PHE A 167 0.46 -6.07 -17.67
C PHE A 167 -0.86 -5.48 -18.17
N THR A 168 -1.98 -5.85 -17.55
CA THR A 168 -3.29 -5.28 -17.87
C THR A 168 -3.54 -3.95 -17.16
N GLY A 169 -2.79 -3.66 -16.08
CA GLY A 169 -3.05 -2.51 -15.23
C GLY A 169 -4.46 -2.58 -14.61
N GLU A 170 -4.91 -3.78 -14.23
CA GLU A 170 -6.26 -3.98 -13.70
C GLU A 170 -6.49 -3.13 -12.44
N ASP A 171 -7.61 -2.39 -12.40
CA ASP A 171 -7.96 -1.47 -11.31
C ASP A 171 -9.20 -1.88 -10.52
N ARG A 172 -9.81 -3.00 -10.88
CA ARG A 172 -11.07 -3.46 -10.29
C ARG A 172 -11.10 -4.94 -9.98
N ILE A 173 -10.01 -5.45 -9.42
CA ILE A 173 -9.99 -6.81 -8.87
C ILE A 173 -10.93 -6.83 -7.67
N PRO A 174 -12.12 -7.48 -7.77
CA PRO A 174 -13.06 -7.49 -6.65
C PRO A 174 -12.55 -8.34 -5.49
N ALA A 175 -13.05 -8.09 -4.28
CA ALA A 175 -12.67 -8.80 -3.07
C ALA A 175 -12.79 -10.33 -3.19
N THR A 176 -13.83 -10.82 -3.89
CA THR A 176 -14.04 -12.25 -4.14
C THR A 176 -12.94 -12.87 -5.02
N GLU A 177 -12.48 -12.17 -6.04
CA GLU A 177 -11.34 -12.63 -6.86
C GLU A 177 -10.04 -12.51 -6.07
N ALA A 178 -9.84 -11.43 -5.31
CA ALA A 178 -8.68 -11.25 -4.45
C ALA A 178 -8.53 -12.43 -3.45
N LEU A 179 -9.62 -12.87 -2.84
CA LEU A 179 -9.63 -14.07 -2.00
C LEU A 179 -9.29 -15.33 -2.79
N ARG A 180 -9.90 -15.51 -3.96
CA ARG A 180 -9.68 -16.70 -4.80
C ARG A 180 -8.23 -16.88 -5.24
N ILE A 181 -7.52 -15.79 -5.53
CA ILE A 181 -6.11 -15.82 -5.97
C ILE A 181 -5.12 -15.76 -4.79
N GLY A 182 -5.59 -15.70 -3.55
CA GLY A 182 -4.74 -15.63 -2.36
C GLY A 182 -4.13 -14.26 -2.09
N LEU A 183 -4.68 -13.20 -2.71
CA LEU A 183 -4.23 -11.82 -2.48
C LEU A 183 -4.61 -11.32 -1.07
N VAL A 184 -5.72 -11.83 -0.52
CA VAL A 184 -6.24 -11.51 0.81
C VAL A 184 -6.64 -12.77 1.57
N ASN A 185 -6.74 -12.70 2.90
CA ASN A 185 -7.04 -13.86 3.75
C ASN A 185 -8.54 -14.05 3.97
N THR A 186 -9.30 -12.97 4.13
CA THR A 186 -10.71 -13.03 4.54
C THR A 186 -11.49 -11.89 3.90
N VAL A 187 -12.70 -12.21 3.42
CA VAL A 187 -13.67 -11.23 2.92
C VAL A 187 -14.91 -11.31 3.81
N VAL A 188 -15.38 -10.17 4.28
CA VAL A 188 -16.58 -10.03 5.12
C VAL A 188 -17.47 -8.88 4.61
N PRO A 189 -18.75 -8.85 4.97
CA PRO A 189 -19.61 -7.70 4.75
C PRO A 189 -18.98 -6.41 5.33
N ARG A 190 -19.20 -5.29 4.66
CA ARG A 190 -18.59 -4.02 5.05
C ARG A 190 -18.82 -3.62 6.51
N ASP A 191 -20.01 -3.85 7.02
CA ASP A 191 -20.41 -3.55 8.40
C ASP A 191 -19.81 -4.50 9.43
N GLU A 192 -19.33 -5.66 9.02
CA GLU A 192 -18.64 -6.63 9.88
C GLU A 192 -17.11 -6.45 9.91
N LEU A 193 -16.53 -5.64 9.01
CA LEU A 193 -15.09 -5.52 8.81
C LEU A 193 -14.31 -5.16 10.08
N ASP A 194 -14.80 -4.17 10.81
CA ASP A 194 -14.11 -3.67 12.03
C ASP A 194 -14.06 -4.77 13.11
N GLY A 195 -15.19 -5.44 13.31
CA GLY A 195 -15.29 -6.55 14.25
C GLY A 195 -14.44 -7.76 13.86
N ALA A 196 -14.41 -8.12 12.58
CA ALA A 196 -13.64 -9.25 12.07
C ALA A 196 -12.13 -9.02 12.20
N ALA A 197 -11.64 -7.84 11.80
CA ALA A 197 -10.23 -7.50 11.93
C ALA A 197 -9.78 -7.45 13.41
N LEU A 198 -10.61 -6.86 14.28
CA LEU A 198 -10.32 -6.80 15.71
C LEU A 198 -10.33 -8.19 16.34
N ALA A 199 -11.29 -9.04 16.02
CA ALA A 199 -11.36 -10.41 16.54
C ALA A 199 -10.11 -11.22 16.14
N LEU A 200 -9.68 -11.14 14.88
CA LEU A 200 -8.46 -11.79 14.43
C LEU A 200 -7.22 -11.29 15.20
N ALA A 201 -7.08 -9.98 15.37
CA ALA A 201 -5.96 -9.40 16.12
C ALA A 201 -5.97 -9.83 17.59
N GLN A 202 -7.14 -9.87 18.22
CA GLN A 202 -7.31 -10.33 19.60
C GLN A 202 -7.00 -11.83 19.75
N ASP A 203 -7.38 -12.67 18.77
CA ASP A 203 -7.04 -14.09 18.76
C ASP A 203 -5.54 -14.31 18.65
N ILE A 204 -4.86 -13.54 17.82
CA ILE A 204 -3.39 -13.53 17.76
C ILE A 204 -2.78 -13.11 19.09
N ALA A 205 -3.32 -12.06 19.70
CA ALA A 205 -2.82 -11.50 20.95
C ALA A 205 -2.96 -12.41 22.18
N LYS A 206 -3.83 -13.45 22.10
CA LYS A 206 -3.96 -14.48 23.16
C LYS A 206 -2.75 -15.43 23.22
N ASN A 207 -2.01 -15.56 22.12
CA ASN A 207 -0.86 -16.45 22.04
C ASN A 207 0.37 -15.84 22.71
N GLU A 208 1.33 -16.71 23.07
CA GLU A 208 2.60 -16.28 23.63
C GLU A 208 3.38 -15.41 22.62
N PRO A 209 3.73 -14.15 22.96
CA PRO A 209 4.35 -13.22 22.01
C PRO A 209 5.61 -13.76 21.35
N PHE A 210 6.50 -14.39 22.13
CA PHE A 210 7.74 -14.97 21.61
C PHE A 210 7.49 -16.03 20.52
N VAL A 211 6.46 -16.87 20.70
CA VAL A 211 6.09 -17.91 19.73
C VAL A 211 5.56 -17.28 18.45
N VAL A 212 4.65 -16.29 18.56
CA VAL A 212 4.09 -15.60 17.40
C VAL A 212 5.18 -14.88 16.61
N GLN A 213 6.02 -14.10 17.26
CA GLN A 213 7.13 -13.36 16.63
C GLN A 213 8.13 -14.30 15.96
N THR A 214 8.49 -15.41 16.64
CA THR A 214 9.42 -16.39 16.09
C THR A 214 8.81 -17.11 14.87
N SER A 215 7.52 -17.43 14.92
CA SER A 215 6.81 -18.04 13.80
C SER A 215 6.75 -17.10 12.59
N LYS A 216 6.42 -15.80 12.81
CA LYS A 216 6.48 -14.78 11.76
C LYS A 216 7.87 -14.72 11.11
N ARG A 217 8.93 -14.65 11.94
CA ARG A 217 10.32 -14.64 11.44
C ARG A 217 10.66 -15.90 10.64
N ALA A 218 10.18 -17.07 11.06
CA ALA A 218 10.44 -18.32 10.35
C ALA A 218 9.77 -18.34 8.95
N VAL A 219 8.52 -17.83 8.86
CA VAL A 219 7.80 -17.71 7.57
C VAL A 219 8.52 -16.70 6.66
N ASN A 220 8.87 -15.50 7.17
CA ASN A 220 9.58 -14.49 6.39
C ASN A 220 10.94 -14.99 5.93
N ARG A 221 11.65 -15.76 6.77
CA ARG A 221 12.94 -16.34 6.41
C ARG A 221 12.86 -17.30 5.22
N ALA A 222 11.74 -18.00 5.05
CA ALA A 222 11.54 -18.84 3.86
C ALA A 222 11.52 -18.01 2.57
N TRP A 223 10.88 -16.83 2.58
CA TRP A 223 10.93 -15.91 1.44
C TRP A 223 12.35 -15.36 1.20
N GLU A 224 13.05 -14.97 2.26
CA GLU A 224 14.42 -14.47 2.13
C GLU A 224 15.37 -15.51 1.51
N VAL A 225 15.30 -16.76 1.98
CA VAL A 225 16.11 -17.86 1.43
C VAL A 225 15.76 -18.15 -0.03
N ALA A 226 14.50 -17.93 -0.42
CA ALA A 226 14.05 -18.06 -1.80
C ALA A 226 14.46 -16.87 -2.70
N GLY A 227 15.08 -15.81 -2.14
CA GLY A 227 15.59 -14.67 -2.89
C GLY A 227 14.70 -13.41 -2.85
N PHE A 228 13.77 -13.32 -1.91
CA PHE A 228 12.84 -12.18 -1.80
C PHE A 228 13.56 -10.83 -1.72
N ARG A 229 14.54 -10.68 -0.81
CA ARG A 229 15.27 -9.41 -0.64
C ARG A 229 16.01 -9.03 -1.93
N ALA A 230 16.72 -9.97 -2.55
CA ALA A 230 17.44 -9.72 -3.82
C ALA A 230 16.48 -9.33 -4.95
N ALA A 231 15.25 -9.87 -4.97
CA ALA A 231 14.25 -9.50 -5.95
C ALA A 231 13.71 -8.07 -5.69
N MET A 232 13.55 -7.65 -4.42
CA MET A 232 13.17 -6.28 -4.07
C MET A 232 14.25 -5.27 -4.48
N ASP A 233 15.52 -5.56 -4.20
CA ASP A 233 16.64 -4.71 -4.58
C ASP A 233 16.73 -4.56 -6.11
N ALA A 234 16.63 -5.67 -6.86
CA ALA A 234 16.61 -5.66 -8.32
C ALA A 234 15.40 -4.90 -8.90
N ASN A 235 14.24 -4.97 -8.22
CA ASN A 235 13.07 -4.21 -8.64
C ASN A 235 13.30 -2.70 -8.49
N THR A 236 13.96 -2.23 -7.44
CA THR A 236 14.30 -0.80 -7.27
C THR A 236 15.15 -0.28 -8.44
N GLU A 237 16.11 -1.08 -8.94
CA GLU A 237 16.91 -0.72 -10.11
C GLU A 237 16.05 -0.64 -11.38
N LEU A 238 15.19 -1.64 -11.61
CA LEU A 238 14.30 -1.70 -12.79
C LEU A 238 13.26 -0.58 -12.76
N ASP A 239 12.71 -0.27 -11.61
CA ASP A 239 11.76 0.81 -11.43
C ASP A 239 12.42 2.18 -11.65
N THR A 240 13.65 2.38 -11.17
CA THR A 240 14.47 3.55 -11.49
C THR A 240 14.61 3.75 -13.01
N MET A 241 14.80 2.65 -13.78
CA MET A 241 14.86 2.73 -15.24
C MET A 241 13.52 3.16 -15.84
N ILE A 242 12.41 2.71 -15.28
CA ILE A 242 11.06 3.11 -15.72
C ILE A 242 10.86 4.60 -15.43
N GLU A 243 11.14 5.04 -14.19
CA GLU A 243 10.90 6.42 -13.75
C GLU A 243 11.76 7.46 -14.48
N THR A 244 12.95 7.07 -14.93
CA THR A 244 13.86 7.94 -15.70
C THR A 244 13.68 7.83 -17.21
N ALA A 245 12.84 6.92 -17.71
CA ALA A 245 12.58 6.80 -19.14
C ALA A 245 11.72 7.95 -19.66
N ASN A 246 12.03 8.43 -20.88
CA ASN A 246 11.21 9.40 -21.60
C ASN A 246 9.98 8.71 -22.17
N LEU A 247 8.88 8.71 -21.45
CA LEU A 247 7.64 8.01 -21.80
C LEU A 247 6.56 9.02 -22.22
N PRO A 248 6.13 9.05 -23.50
CA PRO A 248 5.12 10.00 -23.97
C PRO A 248 3.82 10.00 -23.17
N GLN A 249 3.45 8.85 -22.60
CA GLN A 249 2.24 8.72 -21.77
C GLN A 249 2.38 9.43 -20.43
N ARG A 250 3.56 9.36 -19.82
CA ARG A 250 3.85 10.07 -18.57
C ARG A 250 3.91 11.57 -18.81
N ASP A 251 4.57 11.99 -19.88
CA ASP A 251 4.65 13.40 -20.25
C ASP A 251 3.26 14.00 -20.48
N GLU A 252 2.38 13.26 -21.16
CA GLU A 252 1.01 13.69 -21.38
C GLU A 252 0.21 13.73 -20.08
N PHE A 253 0.37 12.74 -19.18
CA PHE A 253 -0.27 12.74 -17.86
C PHE A 253 0.18 13.95 -17.05
N ARG A 254 1.49 14.23 -17.00
CA ARG A 254 2.06 15.41 -16.31
C ARG A 254 1.54 16.71 -16.93
N ARG A 255 1.48 16.80 -18.27
CA ARG A 255 0.95 17.98 -18.97
C ARG A 255 -0.50 18.25 -18.57
N ILE A 256 -1.36 17.22 -18.62
CA ILE A 256 -2.78 17.36 -18.23
C ILE A 256 -2.89 17.70 -16.74
N THR A 257 -2.09 17.08 -15.88
CA THR A 257 -2.07 17.42 -14.44
C THR A 257 -1.77 18.90 -14.23
N LYS A 258 -0.78 19.44 -14.92
CA LYS A 258 -0.36 20.86 -14.82
C LYS A 258 -1.40 21.83 -15.38
N GLU A 259 -2.03 21.50 -16.50
CA GLU A 259 -2.94 22.40 -17.21
C GLU A 259 -4.38 22.32 -16.71
N GLN A 260 -4.85 21.14 -16.28
CA GLN A 260 -6.26 20.85 -16.01
C GLN A 260 -6.50 20.22 -14.63
N GLY A 261 -5.42 19.91 -13.89
CA GLY A 261 -5.44 19.31 -12.56
C GLY A 261 -5.45 17.78 -12.58
N LEU A 262 -5.05 17.19 -11.45
CA LEU A 262 -4.89 15.74 -11.27
C LEU A 262 -6.15 14.94 -11.62
N LYS A 263 -7.34 15.46 -11.29
CA LYS A 263 -8.61 14.78 -11.60
C LYS A 263 -8.80 14.56 -13.11
N ALA A 264 -8.42 15.54 -13.93
CA ALA A 264 -8.49 15.44 -15.38
C ALA A 264 -7.48 14.42 -15.92
N ALA A 265 -6.26 14.41 -15.39
CA ALA A 265 -5.23 13.45 -15.77
C ALA A 265 -5.63 12.00 -15.44
N ILE A 266 -6.20 11.77 -14.26
CA ILE A 266 -6.74 10.46 -13.89
C ILE A 266 -7.89 10.04 -14.84
N ALA A 267 -8.81 10.94 -15.15
CA ALA A 267 -9.89 10.65 -16.08
C ALA A 267 -9.36 10.30 -17.48
N TRP A 268 -8.37 11.06 -17.99
CA TRP A 268 -7.69 10.76 -19.26
C TRP A 268 -7.00 9.40 -19.25
N ARG A 269 -6.26 9.08 -18.18
CA ARG A 269 -5.63 7.77 -18.00
C ARG A 269 -6.65 6.63 -18.10
N ASP A 270 -7.75 6.74 -17.36
CA ASP A 270 -8.73 5.66 -17.21
C ASP A 270 -9.62 5.48 -18.44
N ALA A 271 -9.94 6.57 -19.16
CA ALA A 271 -10.74 6.53 -20.40
C ALA A 271 -10.16 5.57 -21.45
N ARG A 272 -8.82 5.52 -21.57
CA ARG A 272 -8.11 4.63 -22.50
C ARG A 272 -8.35 3.14 -22.22
N PHE A 273 -8.60 2.77 -20.97
CA PHE A 273 -8.83 1.39 -20.54
C PHE A 273 -10.31 1.01 -20.48
N ARG A 274 -11.21 2.00 -20.45
CA ARG A 274 -12.67 1.79 -20.42
C ARG A 274 -13.32 1.82 -21.80
N GLY A 275 -12.53 1.96 -22.86
CA GLY A 275 -13.06 2.07 -24.23
C GLY A 275 -13.82 3.37 -24.52
N GLU A 276 -13.73 4.35 -23.64
CA GLU A 276 -14.25 5.69 -23.85
C GLU A 276 -13.26 6.48 -24.72
N LYS A 277 -13.76 7.20 -25.72
CA LYS A 277 -12.89 8.08 -26.52
C LYS A 277 -12.38 9.20 -25.62
N ALA A 278 -11.05 9.32 -25.54
CA ALA A 278 -10.37 10.39 -24.84
C ALA A 278 -10.66 11.75 -25.51
#